data_9382bbbcf0b8b33ef72faff5effc1c46
#
_entry.id   9382bbbcf0b8b33ef72faff5effc1c46
#
_cell.length_a   1.000
_cell.length_b   1.000
_cell.length_c   1.000
_cell.angle_alpha   90.00
_cell.angle_beta   90.00
_cell.angle_gamma   90.00
#
_symmetry.space_group_name_H-M   'P 1'
#
loop_
_entity.id
_entity.type
_entity.pdbx_description
1 polymer ?
#
loop_
_entity_poly.entity_id
_entity_poly.type
_entity_poly.pdbx_seq_one_letter_code
_entity_poly.pdbx_strand_id
1 'polypeptide(L)'
;MRVRDELCRDLKLNESEFAFAGELIEVNEGHAAWRGAAERVLRPFALTLLVPQIHYLRVSQWVNGRHLGTKLVYLRVPERRVRSVPAQTHGGLRLWQILDIEPGTLQGFITGELAHRAEHRLVNDLAELEHHDRAVTLEGLMRDRNRHEKDDRHRVDDARWWVLGRSNERKIAALQCELAELQGVVTRLQTEIDQLVAQDRE
;
A
#
# COMPACT_ATOMS: atom_id res chain seq x y z
N MET A 1 -11.37 -1.77 3.86
CA MET A 1 -12.66 -1.19 3.46
C MET A 1 -13.76 -1.68 4.41
N ARG A 2 -14.11 -2.95 4.48
CA ARG A 2 -15.22 -3.46 5.29
C ARG A 2 -15.26 -2.97 6.75
N VAL A 3 -14.10 -2.98 7.45
CA VAL A 3 -14.05 -2.53 8.85
C VAL A 3 -14.24 -1.01 8.98
N ARG A 4 -13.75 -0.20 8.04
CA ARG A 4 -14.01 1.25 8.02
C ARG A 4 -15.50 1.53 7.86
N ASP A 5 -16.14 0.86 6.90
CA ASP A 5 -17.56 1.06 6.59
C ASP A 5 -18.45 0.65 7.79
N GLU A 6 -18.13 -0.45 8.46
CA GLU A 6 -18.79 -0.87 9.70
C GLU A 6 -18.59 0.15 10.84
N LEU A 7 -17.35 0.60 11.05
CA LEU A 7 -17.00 1.60 12.05
C LEU A 7 -17.79 2.89 11.85
N CYS A 8 -17.76 3.42 10.62
CA CYS A 8 -18.43 4.67 10.29
C CYS A 8 -19.96 4.56 10.45
N ARG A 9 -20.55 3.45 10.03
CA ARG A 9 -21.98 3.17 10.19
C ARG A 9 -22.39 3.11 11.67
N ASP A 10 -21.68 2.32 12.46
CA ASP A 10 -21.99 2.09 13.88
C ASP A 10 -21.83 3.34 14.72
N LEU A 11 -20.79 4.13 14.43
CA LEU A 11 -20.51 5.38 15.14
C LEU A 11 -21.22 6.59 14.53
N LYS A 12 -21.96 6.41 13.41
CA LYS A 12 -22.60 7.49 12.64
C LYS A 12 -21.59 8.60 12.29
N LEU A 13 -20.43 8.21 11.73
CA LEU A 13 -19.37 9.08 11.30
C LEU A 13 -19.35 9.15 9.77
N ASN A 14 -18.84 10.28 9.24
CA ASN A 14 -18.71 10.44 7.80
C ASN A 14 -17.45 9.70 7.31
N GLU A 15 -17.62 8.75 6.37
CA GLU A 15 -16.52 7.97 5.80
C GLU A 15 -15.43 8.83 5.16
N SER A 16 -15.78 10.00 4.61
CA SER A 16 -14.83 10.90 3.98
C SER A 16 -13.77 11.47 4.93
N GLU A 17 -14.02 11.40 6.25
CA GLU A 17 -13.06 11.81 7.26
C GLU A 17 -12.03 10.72 7.61
N PHE A 18 -12.27 9.49 7.14
CA PHE A 18 -11.47 8.31 7.45
C PHE A 18 -10.88 7.72 6.18
N ALA A 19 -9.60 7.95 5.96
CA ALA A 19 -8.88 7.36 4.85
C ALA A 19 -7.84 6.35 5.33
N PHE A 20 -7.57 5.31 4.57
CA PHE A 20 -6.32 4.60 4.70
C PHE A 20 -5.19 5.45 4.11
N ALA A 21 -4.03 5.46 4.77
CA ALA A 21 -2.92 6.33 4.34
C ALA A 21 -2.55 6.09 2.86
N GLY A 22 -2.60 4.85 2.39
CA GLY A 22 -2.30 4.50 1.01
C GLY A 22 -3.26 5.09 -0.02
N GLU A 23 -4.51 5.38 0.35
CA GLU A 23 -5.50 6.01 -0.53
C GLU A 23 -5.11 7.46 -0.90
N LEU A 24 -4.23 8.07 -0.13
CA LEU A 24 -3.82 9.48 -0.25
C LEU A 24 -2.38 9.65 -0.77
N ILE A 25 -1.69 8.55 -1.11
CA ILE A 25 -0.29 8.56 -1.52
C ILE A 25 -0.18 7.91 -2.89
N GLU A 26 0.49 8.58 -3.83
CA GLU A 26 0.77 8.06 -5.17
C GLU A 26 2.27 8.18 -5.47
N VAL A 27 2.82 7.28 -6.27
CA VAL A 27 4.16 7.44 -6.83
C VAL A 27 4.04 8.31 -8.09
N ASN A 28 4.81 9.41 -8.16
CA ASN A 28 4.70 10.32 -9.29
C ASN A 28 5.12 9.62 -10.62
N GLU A 29 4.57 10.09 -11.72
CA GLU A 29 4.74 9.44 -13.04
C GLU A 29 6.19 9.38 -13.50
N GLY A 30 7.00 10.38 -13.17
CA GLY A 30 8.43 10.42 -13.51
C GLY A 30 9.26 9.32 -12.84
N HIS A 31 8.70 8.67 -11.81
CA HIS A 31 9.37 7.63 -11.03
C HIS A 31 8.57 6.32 -10.96
N ALA A 32 7.70 6.07 -11.94
CA ALA A 32 6.83 4.90 -11.97
C ALA A 32 7.57 3.55 -11.81
N ALA A 33 8.82 3.46 -12.26
CA ALA A 33 9.65 2.28 -12.07
C ALA A 33 9.87 1.91 -10.59
N TRP A 34 9.84 2.90 -9.68
CA TRP A 34 10.01 2.71 -8.24
C TRP A 34 8.72 2.32 -7.51
N ARG A 35 7.61 2.21 -8.24
CA ARG A 35 6.30 1.90 -7.66
C ARG A 35 6.34 0.67 -6.77
N GLY A 36 6.86 -0.43 -7.26
CA GLY A 36 6.90 -1.68 -6.51
C GLY A 36 7.76 -1.60 -5.24
N ALA A 37 8.88 -0.90 -5.29
CA ALA A 37 9.71 -0.65 -4.11
C ALA A 37 8.96 0.23 -3.08
N ALA A 38 8.28 1.28 -3.53
CA ALA A 38 7.45 2.14 -2.69
C ALA A 38 6.33 1.36 -2.00
N GLU A 39 5.65 0.49 -2.74
CA GLU A 39 4.59 -0.39 -2.21
C GLU A 39 5.10 -1.29 -1.08
N ARG A 40 6.31 -1.83 -1.19
CA ARG A 40 6.90 -2.68 -0.16
C ARG A 40 7.27 -1.90 1.10
N VAL A 41 7.99 -0.79 0.94
CA VAL A 41 8.41 0.06 2.07
C VAL A 41 7.20 0.61 2.82
N LEU A 42 6.20 1.08 2.09
CA LEU A 42 5.07 1.81 2.66
C LEU A 42 3.87 0.94 3.01
N ARG A 43 3.82 -0.33 2.61
CA ARG A 43 2.67 -1.21 2.84
C ARG A 43 2.13 -1.19 4.28
N PRO A 44 2.96 -1.27 5.34
CA PRO A 44 2.44 -1.21 6.70
C PRO A 44 1.75 0.11 7.02
N PHE A 45 2.26 1.22 6.48
CA PHE A 45 1.68 2.54 6.67
C PHE A 45 0.45 2.74 5.76
N ALA A 46 0.53 2.32 4.50
CA ALA A 46 -0.56 2.43 3.54
C ALA A 46 -1.86 1.76 4.03
N LEU A 47 -1.74 0.64 4.74
CA LEU A 47 -2.87 -0.09 5.33
C LEU A 47 -3.30 0.44 6.70
N THR A 48 -2.80 1.59 7.12
CA THR A 48 -3.16 2.23 8.40
C THR A 48 -4.33 3.19 8.19
N LEU A 49 -5.39 3.02 8.99
CA LEU A 49 -6.54 3.93 9.01
C LEU A 49 -6.17 5.21 9.73
N LEU A 50 -6.38 6.36 9.11
CA LEU A 50 -6.16 7.66 9.70
C LEU A 50 -7.43 8.10 10.45
N VAL A 51 -7.28 8.33 11.75
CA VAL A 51 -8.40 8.67 12.63
C VAL A 51 -8.21 10.09 13.16
N PRO A 52 -9.08 11.04 12.82
CA PRO A 52 -9.04 12.40 13.37
C PRO A 52 -9.06 12.38 14.90
N GLN A 53 -8.31 13.30 15.51
CA GLN A 53 -8.19 13.45 16.96
C GLN A 53 -9.54 13.47 17.66
N ILE A 54 -10.52 14.17 17.11
CA ILE A 54 -11.86 14.32 17.68
C ILE A 54 -12.62 12.98 17.81
N HIS A 55 -12.34 12.04 16.93
CA HIS A 55 -13.01 10.74 16.90
C HIS A 55 -12.22 9.62 17.56
N TYR A 56 -10.96 9.87 17.94
CA TYR A 56 -10.02 8.85 18.40
C TYR A 56 -10.56 8.00 19.55
N LEU A 57 -11.11 8.64 20.60
CA LEU A 57 -11.59 7.89 21.78
C LEU A 57 -12.77 6.97 21.42
N ARG A 58 -13.74 7.48 20.64
CA ARG A 58 -14.90 6.70 20.19
C ARG A 58 -14.50 5.51 19.34
N VAL A 59 -13.56 5.74 18.41
CA VAL A 59 -13.01 4.69 17.55
C VAL A 59 -12.26 3.65 18.37
N SER A 60 -11.43 4.07 19.33
CA SER A 60 -10.69 3.15 20.20
C SER A 60 -11.61 2.29 21.07
N GLN A 61 -12.67 2.87 21.60
CA GLN A 61 -13.70 2.12 22.35
C GLN A 61 -14.42 1.11 21.47
N TRP A 62 -14.80 1.51 20.26
CA TRP A 62 -15.45 0.64 19.28
C TRP A 62 -14.58 -0.55 18.89
N VAL A 63 -13.29 -0.30 18.60
CA VAL A 63 -12.31 -1.35 18.23
C VAL A 63 -12.07 -2.30 19.40
N ASN A 64 -11.87 -1.77 20.62
CA ASN A 64 -11.56 -2.58 21.79
C ASN A 64 -12.77 -3.43 22.25
N GLY A 65 -13.98 -2.98 22.01
CA GLY A 65 -15.20 -3.64 22.47
C GLY A 65 -15.68 -4.80 21.59
N ARG A 66 -14.95 -5.19 20.53
CA ARG A 66 -15.41 -6.23 19.60
C ARG A 66 -14.29 -7.05 18.99
N HIS A 67 -14.65 -8.23 18.49
CA HIS A 67 -13.77 -9.06 17.68
C HIS A 67 -13.92 -8.67 16.21
N LEU A 68 -12.85 -8.14 15.60
CA LEU A 68 -12.87 -7.64 14.22
C LEU A 68 -12.69 -8.73 13.16
N GLY A 69 -12.22 -9.92 13.53
CA GLY A 69 -11.90 -10.99 12.58
C GLY A 69 -10.73 -10.66 11.62
N THR A 70 -10.08 -9.50 11.80
CA THR A 70 -8.95 -9.03 11.00
C THR A 70 -8.04 -8.12 11.81
N LYS A 71 -6.83 -7.89 11.28
CA LYS A 71 -5.89 -6.91 11.86
C LYS A 71 -6.27 -5.51 11.36
N LEU A 72 -6.56 -4.60 12.28
CA LEU A 72 -6.70 -3.17 12.01
C LEU A 72 -5.55 -2.41 12.69
N VAL A 73 -4.85 -1.60 11.92
CA VAL A 73 -3.91 -0.60 12.44
C VAL A 73 -4.53 0.77 12.20
N TYR A 74 -4.59 1.60 13.19
CA TYR A 74 -5.07 2.97 13.04
C TYR A 74 -4.14 3.96 13.73
N LEU A 75 -4.07 5.17 13.17
CA LEU A 75 -3.18 6.22 13.62
C LEU A 75 -4.01 7.47 13.95
N ARG A 76 -3.81 7.97 15.16
CA ARG A 76 -4.43 9.22 15.62
C ARG A 76 -3.79 10.40 14.90
N VAL A 77 -4.60 11.18 14.18
CA VAL A 77 -4.17 12.39 13.49
C VAL A 77 -4.43 13.60 14.40
N PRO A 78 -3.39 14.27 14.91
CA PRO A 78 -3.56 15.45 15.76
C PRO A 78 -3.96 16.67 14.95
N GLU A 79 -4.76 17.57 15.52
CA GLU A 79 -5.27 18.77 14.85
C GLU A 79 -4.17 19.77 14.41
N ARG A 80 -3.02 19.79 15.06
CA ARG A 80 -2.01 20.86 14.92
C ARG A 80 -0.55 20.41 14.81
N ARG A 81 -0.21 19.16 14.61
CA ARG A 81 1.19 18.76 14.43
C ARG A 81 1.51 18.41 12.98
N VAL A 82 2.11 19.37 12.30
CA VAL A 82 2.93 19.07 11.13
C VAL A 82 4.32 18.72 11.66
N ARG A 83 4.76 17.47 11.51
CA ARG A 83 6.16 17.12 11.71
C ARG A 83 7.00 17.89 10.70
N SER A 84 8.10 18.50 11.12
CA SER A 84 9.02 19.15 10.20
C SER A 84 9.56 18.14 9.21
N VAL A 85 9.44 18.44 7.93
CA VAL A 85 10.12 17.70 6.88
C VAL A 85 11.62 17.96 7.03
N PRO A 86 12.48 16.92 7.06
CA PRO A 86 13.92 17.12 7.09
C PRO A 86 14.34 18.01 5.93
N ALA A 87 15.25 18.97 6.18
CA ALA A 87 15.84 19.75 5.12
C ALA A 87 16.46 18.79 4.07
N GLN A 88 16.38 19.17 2.80
CA GLN A 88 16.94 18.35 1.72
C GLN A 88 18.43 18.11 2.02
N THR A 89 18.77 16.89 2.38
CA THR A 89 20.14 16.51 2.60
C THR A 89 20.80 16.21 1.26
N HIS A 90 21.97 16.80 1.01
CA HIS A 90 22.82 16.48 -0.12
C HIS A 90 23.05 14.95 -0.16
N GLY A 91 22.87 14.32 -1.32
CA GLY A 91 23.27 12.93 -1.48
C GLY A 91 22.24 11.95 -2.04
N GLY A 92 21.50 12.31 -3.10
CA GLY A 92 20.65 11.39 -3.86
C GLY A 92 19.17 11.37 -3.44
N LEU A 93 18.36 10.75 -4.29
CA LEU A 93 16.91 10.76 -4.20
C LEU A 93 16.41 9.82 -3.09
N ARG A 94 15.45 10.29 -2.31
CA ARG A 94 14.81 9.50 -1.25
C ARG A 94 13.40 9.11 -1.66
N LEU A 95 12.91 8.01 -1.13
CA LEU A 95 11.60 7.47 -1.49
C LEU A 95 10.46 8.49 -1.27
N TRP A 96 10.45 9.21 -0.15
CA TRP A 96 9.41 10.21 0.11
C TRP A 96 9.36 11.36 -0.92
N GLN A 97 10.47 11.63 -1.63
CA GLN A 97 10.58 12.72 -2.62
C GLN A 97 9.91 12.39 -3.96
N ILE A 98 9.66 11.12 -4.21
CA ILE A 98 8.97 10.65 -5.43
C ILE A 98 7.48 10.36 -5.20
N LEU A 99 6.94 10.76 -4.05
CA LEU A 99 5.56 10.52 -3.67
C LEU A 99 4.75 11.80 -3.76
N ASP A 100 3.63 11.70 -4.43
CA ASP A 100 2.59 12.73 -4.46
C ASP A 100 1.55 12.42 -3.38
N ILE A 101 1.08 13.46 -2.71
CA ILE A 101 0.10 13.34 -1.63
C ILE A 101 -1.16 14.10 -2.04
N GLU A 102 -2.32 13.47 -1.92
CA GLU A 102 -3.61 14.08 -2.19
C GLU A 102 -3.76 15.38 -1.40
N PRO A 103 -4.08 16.52 -2.05
CA PRO A 103 -4.33 17.77 -1.35
C PRO A 103 -5.52 17.66 -0.40
N GLY A 104 -5.36 18.16 0.83
CA GLY A 104 -6.42 18.12 1.82
C GLY A 104 -5.92 18.31 3.26
N THR A 105 -6.83 18.15 4.20
CA THR A 105 -6.57 18.36 5.64
C THR A 105 -5.51 17.40 6.21
N LEU A 106 -5.34 16.23 5.60
CA LEU A 106 -4.39 15.20 6.03
C LEU A 106 -3.00 15.33 5.37
N GLN A 107 -2.87 16.18 4.34
CA GLN A 107 -1.63 16.32 3.56
C GLN A 107 -0.40 16.59 4.43
N GLY A 108 -0.47 17.60 5.30
CA GLY A 108 0.66 17.97 6.16
C GLY A 108 1.06 16.86 7.14
N PHE A 109 0.09 16.12 7.66
CA PHE A 109 0.33 14.99 8.53
C PHE A 109 1.03 13.85 7.78
N ILE A 110 0.51 13.48 6.60
CA ILE A 110 1.08 12.41 5.76
C ILE A 110 2.49 12.79 5.31
N THR A 111 2.72 14.03 4.87
CA THR A 111 4.05 14.53 4.50
C THR A 111 5.05 14.31 5.64
N GLY A 112 4.70 14.68 6.86
CA GLY A 112 5.55 14.47 8.02
C GLY A 112 5.81 13.00 8.34
N GLU A 113 4.80 12.13 8.21
CA GLU A 113 4.97 10.68 8.43
C GLU A 113 5.84 10.03 7.34
N LEU A 114 5.66 10.41 6.06
CA LEU A 114 6.43 9.91 4.94
C LEU A 114 7.91 10.31 5.03
N ALA A 115 8.21 11.53 5.45
CA ALA A 115 9.58 11.99 5.64
C ALA A 115 10.40 11.11 6.60
N HIS A 116 9.72 10.42 7.54
CA HIS A 116 10.36 9.47 8.45
C HIS A 116 10.28 8.01 7.99
N ARG A 117 9.15 7.60 7.41
CA ARG A 117 8.89 6.20 7.05
C ARG A 117 9.50 5.83 5.71
N ALA A 118 9.56 6.78 4.79
CA ALA A 118 10.09 6.64 3.44
C ALA A 118 11.43 7.37 3.26
N GLU A 119 12.24 7.43 4.30
CA GLU A 119 13.58 8.04 4.26
C GLU A 119 14.61 7.20 3.47
N HIS A 120 14.21 6.04 3.00
CA HIS A 120 15.06 5.14 2.24
C HIS A 120 15.59 5.82 0.98
N ARG A 121 16.91 5.71 0.77
CA ARG A 121 17.55 6.16 -0.46
C ARG A 121 17.21 5.19 -1.59
N LEU A 122 16.91 5.73 -2.75
CA LEU A 122 16.72 4.95 -3.95
C LEU A 122 18.09 4.62 -4.53
N VAL A 123 18.43 3.35 -4.66
CA VAL A 123 19.74 2.87 -5.11
C VAL A 123 19.58 1.86 -6.24
N ASN A 124 20.53 1.86 -7.18
CA ASN A 124 20.46 1.03 -8.36
C ASN A 124 21.17 -0.32 -8.20
N ASP A 125 22.05 -0.44 -7.24
CA ASP A 125 22.82 -1.67 -7.02
C ASP A 125 23.11 -1.97 -5.54
N LEU A 126 23.65 -3.15 -5.28
CA LEU A 126 23.94 -3.62 -3.93
C LEU A 126 25.13 -2.92 -3.29
N ALA A 127 26.10 -2.47 -4.09
CA ALA A 127 27.26 -1.75 -3.56
C ALA A 127 26.82 -0.41 -3.00
N GLU A 128 25.94 0.30 -3.70
CA GLU A 128 25.33 1.54 -3.22
C GLU A 128 24.45 1.29 -1.99
N LEU A 129 23.70 0.17 -1.95
CA LEU A 129 22.86 -0.21 -0.81
C LEU A 129 23.68 -0.31 0.49
N GLU A 130 24.89 -0.84 0.43
CA GLU A 130 25.76 -1.03 1.61
C GLU A 130 26.27 0.30 2.19
N HIS A 131 26.33 1.35 1.40
CA HIS A 131 26.82 2.66 1.86
C HIS A 131 25.79 3.50 2.60
N HIS A 132 24.53 3.02 2.69
CA HIS A 132 23.45 3.79 3.30
C HIS A 132 22.70 3.00 4.37
N ASP A 133 22.46 3.63 5.52
CA ASP A 133 21.71 3.04 6.63
C ASP A 133 20.28 2.68 6.27
N ARG A 134 19.66 3.48 5.39
CA ARG A 134 18.31 3.25 4.86
C ARG A 134 18.33 3.39 3.35
N ALA A 135 18.10 2.30 2.67
CA ALA A 135 18.07 2.27 1.21
C ALA A 135 17.11 1.19 0.70
N VAL A 136 16.71 1.31 -0.56
CA VAL A 136 15.88 0.33 -1.25
C VAL A 136 16.28 0.26 -2.71
N THR A 137 16.35 -0.97 -3.26
CA THR A 137 16.59 -1.22 -4.68
C THR A 137 15.27 -1.26 -5.46
N LEU A 138 15.35 -1.18 -6.79
CA LEU A 138 14.19 -1.36 -7.69
C LEU A 138 13.50 -2.70 -7.48
N GLU A 139 14.25 -3.77 -7.20
CA GLU A 139 13.74 -5.11 -6.94
C GLU A 139 13.13 -5.25 -5.55
N GLY A 140 13.11 -4.18 -4.76
CA GLY A 140 12.47 -4.11 -3.46
C GLY A 140 13.27 -4.76 -2.32
N LEU A 141 14.59 -4.91 -2.45
CA LEU A 141 15.45 -5.21 -1.31
C LEU A 141 15.59 -3.94 -0.47
N MET A 142 15.13 -4.00 0.77
CA MET A 142 15.19 -2.90 1.73
C MET A 142 16.33 -3.13 2.73
N ARG A 143 17.01 -2.05 3.08
CA ARG A 143 17.94 -1.99 4.22
C ARG A 143 17.47 -0.93 5.21
N ASP A 144 17.41 -1.29 6.48
CA ASP A 144 17.30 -0.37 7.61
C ASP A 144 18.39 -0.74 8.61
N ARG A 145 19.52 -0.05 8.54
CA ARG A 145 20.76 -0.31 9.30
C ARG A 145 21.26 -1.74 9.07
N ASN A 146 21.17 -2.59 10.09
CA ASN A 146 21.60 -3.98 10.04
C ASN A 146 20.49 -4.94 9.60
N ARG A 147 19.26 -4.45 9.40
CA ARG A 147 18.14 -5.25 8.95
C ARG A 147 18.01 -5.16 7.44
N HIS A 148 17.99 -6.32 6.80
CA HIS A 148 17.70 -6.45 5.37
C HIS A 148 16.38 -7.21 5.24
N GLU A 149 15.54 -6.76 4.32
CA GLU A 149 14.25 -7.39 4.07
C GLU A 149 13.96 -7.42 2.57
N LYS A 150 13.58 -8.59 2.07
CA LYS A 150 13.03 -8.77 0.73
C LYS A 150 11.79 -9.64 0.82
N ASP A 151 10.65 -9.10 0.39
CA ASP A 151 9.39 -9.83 0.37
C ASP A 151 9.07 -10.28 -1.05
N ASP A 152 9.37 -11.53 -1.37
CA ASP A 152 9.15 -12.13 -2.69
C ASP A 152 7.91 -13.05 -2.74
N ARG A 153 7.00 -12.95 -1.75
CA ARG A 153 5.71 -13.65 -1.81
C ARG A 153 4.91 -13.28 -3.05
N HIS A 154 5.12 -12.07 -3.55
CA HIS A 154 4.56 -11.55 -4.80
C HIS A 154 5.65 -10.79 -5.55
N ARG A 155 5.56 -10.77 -6.89
CA ARG A 155 6.48 -9.97 -7.69
C ARG A 155 6.35 -8.48 -7.35
N VAL A 156 7.45 -7.75 -7.43
CA VAL A 156 7.49 -6.32 -7.11
C VAL A 156 6.63 -5.48 -8.06
N ASP A 157 6.46 -5.94 -9.29
CA ASP A 157 5.70 -5.32 -10.37
C ASP A 157 4.23 -5.81 -10.45
N ASP A 158 3.79 -6.68 -9.54
CA ASP A 158 2.44 -7.22 -9.53
C ASP A 158 1.42 -6.22 -8.95
N ALA A 159 0.75 -5.50 -9.83
CA ALA A 159 -0.22 -4.46 -9.48
C ALA A 159 -1.42 -4.96 -8.63
N ARG A 160 -1.71 -6.26 -8.62
CA ARG A 160 -2.80 -6.84 -7.82
C ARG A 160 -2.58 -6.62 -6.31
N TRP A 161 -1.31 -6.50 -5.90
CA TRP A 161 -0.91 -6.35 -4.51
C TRP A 161 -0.60 -4.90 -4.11
N TRP A 162 -0.70 -3.97 -5.03
CA TRP A 162 -0.46 -2.57 -4.74
C TRP A 162 -1.58 -1.98 -3.88
N VAL A 163 -1.20 -1.13 -2.95
CA VAL A 163 -2.10 -0.51 -1.95
C VAL A 163 -1.99 1.01 -1.93
N LEU A 164 -1.01 1.58 -2.64
CA LEU A 164 -0.89 3.03 -2.82
C LEU A 164 -1.79 3.49 -3.97
N GLY A 165 -2.29 4.70 -3.85
CA GLY A 165 -3.11 5.37 -4.86
C GLY A 165 -4.61 5.30 -4.59
N ARG A 166 -5.27 6.37 -4.98
CA ARG A 166 -6.73 6.53 -4.86
C ARG A 166 -7.47 5.69 -5.89
N SER A 167 -6.88 5.57 -7.06
CA SER A 167 -7.48 4.79 -8.16
C SER A 167 -7.05 3.33 -8.06
N ASN A 168 -8.04 2.45 -7.98
CA ASN A 168 -7.84 1.01 -8.10
C ASN A 168 -7.82 0.55 -9.57
N GLU A 169 -7.78 1.45 -10.55
CA GLU A 169 -7.90 1.13 -11.98
C GLU A 169 -6.85 0.12 -12.43
N ARG A 170 -5.58 0.33 -12.09
CA ARG A 170 -4.50 -0.60 -12.44
C ARG A 170 -4.70 -1.98 -11.82
N LYS A 171 -5.17 -2.02 -10.57
CA LYS A 171 -5.47 -3.27 -9.88
C LYS A 171 -6.68 -3.97 -10.48
N ILE A 172 -7.73 -3.22 -10.79
CA ILE A 172 -8.93 -3.74 -11.45
C ILE A 172 -8.57 -4.29 -12.82
N ALA A 173 -7.80 -3.57 -13.63
CA ALA A 173 -7.35 -4.03 -14.94
C ALA A 173 -6.51 -5.32 -14.85
N ALA A 174 -5.59 -5.42 -13.91
CA ALA A 174 -4.78 -6.62 -13.69
C ALA A 174 -5.65 -7.83 -13.27
N LEU A 175 -6.60 -7.62 -12.38
CA LEU A 175 -7.53 -8.67 -11.95
C LEU A 175 -8.50 -9.10 -13.05
N GLN A 176 -8.95 -8.18 -13.90
CA GLN A 176 -9.77 -8.50 -15.07
C GLN A 176 -9.00 -9.33 -16.10
N CYS A 177 -7.72 -9.02 -16.32
CA CYS A 177 -6.86 -9.82 -17.20
C CYS A 177 -6.70 -11.24 -16.68
N GLU A 178 -6.38 -11.40 -15.39
CA GLU A 178 -6.26 -12.72 -14.75
C GLU A 178 -7.58 -13.52 -14.81
N LEU A 179 -8.71 -12.86 -14.58
CA LEU A 179 -10.02 -13.49 -14.68
C LEU A 179 -10.27 -14.03 -16.09
N ALA A 180 -9.96 -13.25 -17.12
CA ALA A 180 -10.10 -13.67 -18.51
C ALA A 180 -9.19 -14.87 -18.85
N GLU A 181 -7.96 -14.87 -18.37
CA GLU A 181 -7.03 -16.00 -18.53
C GLU A 181 -7.56 -17.28 -17.88
N LEU A 182 -8.01 -17.20 -16.62
CA LEU A 182 -8.58 -18.32 -15.89
C LEU A 182 -9.86 -18.86 -16.54
N GLN A 183 -10.73 -17.98 -17.02
CA GLN A 183 -11.91 -18.39 -17.78
C GLN A 183 -11.56 -19.16 -19.05
N GLY A 184 -10.52 -18.71 -19.78
CA GLY A 184 -9.99 -19.42 -20.95
C GLY A 184 -9.45 -20.82 -20.60
N VAL A 185 -8.78 -20.96 -19.47
CA VAL A 185 -8.30 -22.27 -18.97
C VAL A 185 -9.48 -23.18 -18.63
N VAL A 186 -10.45 -22.69 -17.89
CA VAL A 186 -11.65 -23.46 -17.52
C VAL A 186 -12.40 -23.96 -18.76
N THR A 187 -12.63 -23.09 -19.73
CA THR A 187 -13.32 -23.47 -20.98
C THR A 187 -12.54 -24.57 -21.74
N ARG A 188 -11.22 -24.48 -21.79
CA ARG A 188 -10.37 -25.46 -22.45
C ARG A 188 -10.42 -26.82 -21.76
N LEU A 189 -10.31 -26.84 -20.42
CA LEU A 189 -10.42 -28.07 -19.63
C LEU A 189 -11.79 -28.71 -19.74
N GLN A 190 -12.85 -27.91 -19.76
CA GLN A 190 -14.21 -28.41 -19.95
C GLN A 190 -14.37 -29.10 -21.31
N THR A 191 -13.85 -28.49 -22.38
CA THR A 191 -13.88 -29.10 -23.73
C THR A 191 -13.10 -30.43 -23.77
N GLU A 192 -11.95 -30.49 -23.10
CA GLU A 192 -11.14 -31.69 -23.02
C GLU A 192 -11.85 -32.84 -22.27
N ILE A 193 -12.51 -32.49 -21.15
CA ILE A 193 -13.36 -33.44 -20.39
C ILE A 193 -14.48 -33.98 -21.27
N ASP A 194 -15.20 -33.09 -21.99
CA ASP A 194 -16.32 -33.49 -22.81
C ASP A 194 -15.86 -34.43 -23.97
N GLN A 195 -14.66 -34.17 -24.54
CA GLN A 195 -14.08 -35.05 -25.53
C GLN A 195 -13.72 -36.46 -24.98
N LEU A 196 -13.10 -36.51 -23.79
CA LEU A 196 -12.77 -37.76 -23.12
C LEU A 196 -14.02 -38.58 -22.76
N VAL A 197 -15.06 -37.93 -22.25
CA VAL A 197 -16.34 -38.58 -21.93
C VAL A 197 -17.04 -39.11 -23.18
N ALA A 198 -16.88 -38.43 -24.34
CA ALA A 198 -17.43 -38.91 -25.60
C ALA A 198 -16.70 -40.17 -26.09
N GLN A 199 -15.35 -40.23 -25.95
CA GLN A 199 -14.51 -41.39 -26.32
C GLN A 199 -14.80 -42.64 -25.48
N ASP A 200 -15.08 -42.46 -24.18
CA ASP A 200 -15.41 -43.58 -23.27
C ASP A 200 -16.80 -44.21 -23.55
N ARG A 201 -17.63 -43.58 -24.35
CA ARG A 201 -18.97 -44.06 -24.69
C ARG A 201 -19.07 -44.82 -26.02
N GLU A 202 -17.98 -44.85 -26.80
CA GLU A 202 -17.83 -45.63 -28.02
C GLU A 202 -17.20 -47.03 -27.74
#